data_b4eeccf44a90861c47ccaeac535af0c7
#
_entry.id   b4eeccf44a90861c47ccaeac535af0c7
#
_cell.length_a   1.000
_cell.length_b   1.000
_cell.length_c   1.000
_cell.angle_alpha   90.00
_cell.angle_beta   90.00
_cell.angle_gamma   90.00
#
_symmetry.space_group_name_H-M   'P 1'
#
loop_
_entity.id
_entity.type
_entity.pdbx_description
1 polymer ?
#
loop_
_entity_poly.entity_id
_entity_poly.type
_entity_poly.pdbx_seq_one_letter_code
_entity_poly.pdbx_strand_id
1 'polypeptide(L)'
;MLSLIALQAAAGAVSLGKVGAALGAAIAVVGAAWGIGKIGSSAMEAIARQPESAGDIRTTMIIIGALIEGAALFAIVVCLLAVF
;
A
#
# COMPACT_ATOMS: atom_id res chain seq x y z
N MET A 1 20.23 6.31 37.17
CA MET A 1 19.57 5.02 37.02
C MET A 1 18.20 5.15 36.32
N LEU A 2 17.27 5.90 36.96
CA LEU A 2 15.95 6.11 36.36
C LEU A 2 16.02 6.82 35.00
N SER A 3 16.91 7.80 34.85
CA SER A 3 17.07 8.51 33.56
C SER A 3 17.59 7.57 32.47
N LEU A 4 18.46 6.63 32.80
CA LEU A 4 18.96 5.63 31.86
C LEU A 4 17.84 4.67 31.43
N ILE A 5 17.04 4.24 32.40
CA ILE A 5 15.88 3.37 32.12
C ILE A 5 14.88 4.09 31.21
N ALA A 6 14.62 5.37 31.49
CA ALA A 6 13.72 6.18 30.67
C ALA A 6 14.26 6.35 29.24
N LEU A 7 15.56 6.55 29.08
CA LEU A 7 16.18 6.66 27.75
C LEU A 7 16.08 5.36 26.98
N GLN A 8 16.29 4.21 27.65
CA GLN A 8 16.18 2.90 27.01
C GLN A 8 14.74 2.62 26.59
N ALA A 9 13.76 2.96 27.43
CA ALA A 9 12.35 2.81 27.10
C ALA A 9 11.95 3.68 25.93
N ALA A 10 12.42 4.94 25.88
CA ALA A 10 12.15 5.84 24.77
C ALA A 10 12.76 5.34 23.48
N ALA A 11 14.00 4.84 23.51
CA ALA A 11 14.66 4.27 22.33
C ALA A 11 13.91 3.04 21.83
N GLY A 12 13.44 2.18 22.72
CA GLY A 12 12.65 0.99 22.36
C GLY A 12 11.32 1.37 21.74
N ALA A 13 10.64 2.39 22.29
CA ALA A 13 9.38 2.89 21.73
C ALA A 13 9.57 3.47 20.33
N VAL A 14 10.66 4.22 20.08
CA VAL A 14 10.99 4.76 18.78
C VAL A 14 11.26 3.63 17.77
N SER A 15 12.00 2.61 18.20
CA SER A 15 12.29 1.43 17.35
C SER A 15 11.02 0.69 16.98
N LEU A 16 10.09 0.50 17.92
CA LEU A 16 8.80 -0.12 17.65
C LEU A 16 7.97 0.69 16.68
N GLY A 17 7.98 2.01 16.81
CA GLY A 17 7.29 2.90 15.89
C GLY A 17 7.82 2.77 14.48
N LYS A 18 9.12 2.73 14.31
CA LYS A 18 9.76 2.57 13.00
C LYS A 18 9.47 1.21 12.39
N VAL A 19 9.54 0.14 13.18
CA VAL A 19 9.19 -1.21 12.73
C VAL A 19 7.73 -1.27 12.32
N GLY A 20 6.83 -0.72 13.13
CA GLY A 20 5.41 -0.67 12.82
C GLY A 20 5.12 0.09 11.54
N ALA A 21 5.77 1.23 11.33
CA ALA A 21 5.62 2.02 10.11
C ALA A 21 6.12 1.26 8.88
N ALA A 22 7.26 0.60 8.99
CA ALA A 22 7.82 -0.20 7.90
C ALA A 22 6.91 -1.38 7.54
N LEU A 23 6.40 -2.09 8.54
CA LEU A 23 5.46 -3.19 8.33
C LEU A 23 4.15 -2.69 7.73
N GLY A 24 3.62 -1.57 8.24
CA GLY A 24 2.41 -0.97 7.70
C GLY A 24 2.54 -0.60 6.23
N ALA A 25 3.64 0.03 5.87
CA ALA A 25 3.93 0.40 4.49
C ALA A 25 4.06 -0.86 3.61
N ALA A 26 4.74 -1.89 4.09
CA ALA A 26 4.90 -3.14 3.36
C ALA A 26 3.55 -3.83 3.13
N ILE A 27 2.69 -3.87 4.14
CA ILE A 27 1.36 -4.47 4.04
C ILE A 27 0.50 -3.69 3.04
N ALA A 28 0.60 -2.36 3.07
CA ALA A 28 -0.12 -1.51 2.12
C ALA A 28 0.28 -1.82 0.68
N VAL A 29 1.58 -2.00 0.43
CA VAL A 29 2.11 -2.35 -0.91
C VAL A 29 1.62 -3.73 -1.33
N VAL A 30 1.66 -4.72 -0.43
CA VAL A 30 1.16 -6.07 -0.72
C VAL A 30 -0.32 -6.04 -1.07
N GLY A 31 -1.13 -5.31 -0.29
CA GLY A 31 -2.56 -5.17 -0.55
C GLY A 31 -2.84 -4.51 -1.89
N ALA A 32 -2.15 -3.42 -2.19
CA ALA A 32 -2.30 -2.72 -3.46
C ALA A 32 -1.89 -3.60 -4.64
N ALA A 33 -0.76 -4.28 -4.54
CA ALA A 33 -0.26 -5.17 -5.58
C ALA A 33 -1.24 -6.32 -5.84
N TRP A 34 -1.80 -6.89 -4.77
CA TRP A 34 -2.82 -7.93 -4.89
C TRP A 34 -4.05 -7.41 -5.63
N GLY A 35 -4.58 -6.26 -5.20
CA GLY A 35 -5.76 -5.65 -5.79
C GLY A 35 -5.56 -5.33 -7.26
N ILE A 36 -4.45 -4.68 -7.60
CA ILE A 36 -4.12 -4.32 -8.97
C ILE A 36 -3.89 -5.58 -9.81
N GLY A 37 -3.22 -6.58 -9.27
CA GLY A 37 -3.01 -7.86 -9.95
C GLY A 37 -4.32 -8.56 -10.29
N LYS A 38 -5.27 -8.57 -9.36
CA LYS A 38 -6.61 -9.13 -9.58
C LYS A 38 -7.35 -8.40 -10.70
N ILE A 39 -7.33 -7.08 -10.65
CA ILE A 39 -7.99 -6.24 -11.66
C ILE A 39 -7.33 -6.45 -13.02
N GLY A 40 -6.00 -6.45 -13.07
CA GLY A 40 -5.27 -6.65 -14.32
C GLY A 40 -5.55 -8.01 -14.94
N SER A 41 -5.51 -9.07 -14.15
CA SER A 41 -5.81 -10.42 -14.61
C SER A 41 -7.23 -10.52 -15.15
N SER A 42 -8.21 -10.01 -14.41
CA SER A 42 -9.62 -10.00 -14.84
C SER A 42 -9.84 -9.19 -16.10
N ALA A 43 -9.16 -8.03 -16.20
CA ALA A 43 -9.26 -7.17 -17.37
C ALA A 43 -8.68 -7.84 -18.61
N MET A 44 -7.54 -8.51 -18.49
CA MET A 44 -6.94 -9.23 -19.61
C MET A 44 -7.84 -10.37 -20.10
N GLU A 45 -8.44 -11.12 -19.18
CA GLU A 45 -9.41 -12.17 -19.55
C GLU A 45 -10.63 -11.59 -20.25
N ALA A 46 -11.15 -10.47 -19.75
CA ALA A 46 -12.30 -9.80 -20.36
C ALA A 46 -12.00 -9.30 -21.75
N ILE A 47 -10.82 -8.71 -21.96
CA ILE A 47 -10.39 -8.23 -23.29
C ILE A 47 -10.26 -9.40 -24.26
N ALA A 48 -9.74 -10.53 -23.78
CA ALA A 48 -9.60 -11.72 -24.61
C ALA A 48 -10.96 -12.26 -25.07
N ARG A 49 -11.99 -12.14 -24.25
CA ARG A 49 -13.35 -12.59 -24.60
C ARG A 49 -14.12 -11.56 -25.42
N GLN A 50 -13.87 -10.28 -25.18
CA GLN A 50 -14.59 -9.18 -25.82
C GLN A 50 -13.59 -8.12 -26.31
N PRO A 51 -12.85 -8.43 -27.39
CA PRO A 51 -11.85 -7.50 -27.92
C PRO A 51 -12.43 -6.14 -28.31
N GLU A 52 -13.70 -6.11 -28.69
CA GLU A 52 -14.40 -4.88 -29.07
C GLU A 52 -14.61 -3.94 -27.90
N SER A 53 -14.54 -4.44 -26.66
CA SER A 53 -14.67 -3.65 -25.45
C SER A 53 -13.31 -3.31 -24.82
N ALA A 54 -12.21 -3.62 -25.48
CA ALA A 54 -10.86 -3.47 -24.93
C ALA A 54 -10.59 -2.05 -24.44
N GLY A 55 -11.05 -1.04 -25.17
CA GLY A 55 -10.86 0.36 -24.79
C GLY A 55 -11.54 0.72 -23.47
N ASP A 56 -12.79 0.32 -23.31
CA ASP A 56 -13.58 0.58 -22.10
C ASP A 56 -13.02 -0.18 -20.90
N ILE A 57 -12.65 -1.43 -21.09
CA ILE A 57 -12.07 -2.27 -20.04
C ILE A 57 -10.74 -1.68 -19.57
N ARG A 58 -9.89 -1.27 -20.52
CA ARG A 58 -8.59 -0.66 -20.20
C ARG A 58 -8.76 0.62 -19.40
N THR A 59 -9.68 1.50 -19.83
CA THR A 59 -9.95 2.76 -19.14
C THR A 59 -10.43 2.52 -17.71
N THR A 60 -11.40 1.62 -17.53
CA THR A 60 -11.93 1.28 -16.21
C THR A 60 -10.85 0.68 -15.32
N MET A 61 -10.03 -0.21 -15.87
CA MET A 61 -8.91 -0.81 -15.14
C MET A 61 -7.93 0.25 -14.63
N ILE A 62 -7.59 1.21 -15.47
CA ILE A 62 -6.66 2.27 -15.11
C ILE A 62 -7.24 3.14 -13.99
N ILE A 63 -8.52 3.49 -14.08
CA ILE A 63 -9.19 4.31 -13.06
C ILE A 63 -9.19 3.60 -11.72
N ILE A 64 -9.59 2.34 -11.67
CA ILE A 64 -9.63 1.56 -10.44
C ILE A 64 -8.21 1.35 -9.89
N GLY A 65 -7.26 1.04 -10.76
CA GLY A 65 -5.85 0.91 -10.38
C GLY A 65 -5.31 2.19 -9.77
N ALA A 66 -5.65 3.33 -10.33
CA ALA A 66 -5.23 4.63 -9.81
C ALA A 66 -5.82 4.91 -8.43
N LEU A 67 -7.09 4.52 -8.19
CA LEU A 67 -7.72 4.67 -6.88
C LEU A 67 -7.03 3.81 -5.82
N ILE A 68 -6.70 2.58 -6.15
CA ILE A 68 -5.97 1.68 -5.26
C ILE A 68 -4.59 2.24 -4.96
N GLU A 69 -3.89 2.69 -5.99
CA GLU A 69 -2.55 3.27 -5.86
C GLU A 69 -2.59 4.52 -4.97
N GLY A 70 -3.56 5.39 -5.19
CA GLY A 70 -3.73 6.59 -4.37
C GLY A 70 -3.97 6.28 -2.90
N ALA A 71 -4.83 5.31 -2.61
CA ALA A 71 -5.08 4.86 -1.25
C ALA A 71 -3.82 4.26 -0.62
N ALA A 72 -3.06 3.45 -1.38
CA ALA A 72 -1.82 2.85 -0.91
C ALA A 72 -0.75 3.91 -0.62
N LEU A 73 -0.60 4.89 -1.51
CA LEU A 73 0.35 5.98 -1.31
C LEU A 73 -0.01 6.81 -0.08
N PHE A 74 -1.30 7.07 0.14
CA PHE A 74 -1.75 7.77 1.34
C PHE A 74 -1.39 6.98 2.59
N ALA A 75 -1.61 5.67 2.58
CA ALA A 75 -1.25 4.80 3.71
C ALA A 75 0.26 4.82 3.97
N ILE A 76 1.07 4.80 2.92
CA ILE A 76 2.53 4.87 3.03
C ILE A 76 2.95 6.22 3.62
N VAL A 77 2.32 7.31 3.21
CA VAL A 77 2.61 8.64 3.76
C VAL A 77 2.27 8.69 5.25
N VAL A 78 1.15 8.11 5.67
CA VAL A 78 0.79 8.03 7.09
C VAL A 78 1.87 7.25 7.85
N CYS A 79 2.34 6.14 7.30
CA CYS A 79 3.41 5.36 7.92
C CYS A 79 4.72 6.16 7.98
N LEU A 80 5.02 6.93 6.94
CA LEU A 80 6.21 7.78 6.91
C LEU A 80 6.14 8.84 8.02
N LEU A 81 4.98 9.48 8.19
CA LEU A 81 4.79 10.48 9.25
C LEU A 81 4.93 9.86 10.64
N ALA A 82 4.62 8.58 10.79
CA ALA A 82 4.73 7.89 12.07
C ALA A 82 6.17 7.68 12.53
N VAL A 83 7.17 7.80 11.64
CA VAL A 83 8.59 7.66 12.03
C VAL A 83 9.23 8.99 12.43
N PHE A 84 8.57 10.11 12.20
CA PHE A 84 9.00 11.42 12.66
C PHE A 84 8.26 11.80 13.95
#